data_f70004a76406d43857f4f4c0f3f6a4a7
#
_entry.id   f70004a76406d43857f4f4c0f3f6a4a7
#
_cell.length_a   1.000
_cell.length_b   1.000
_cell.length_c   1.000
_cell.angle_alpha   90.00
_cell.angle_beta   90.00
_cell.angle_gamma   90.00
#
_symmetry.space_group_name_H-M   'P 1'
#
loop_
_entity.id
_entity.type
_entity.pdbx_description
1 polymer ?
#
loop_
_entity_poly.entity_id
_entity_poly.type
_entity_poly.pdbx_seq_one_letter_code
_entity_poly.pdbx_strand_id
1 'polypeptide(L)'
;MSQQMTTGGLIACTILGGRILAPIMNLPNLLVQHSHSKAAQMNIERLFSLAQDNDNVSHPLSPSRIYGNYQCNRLEFKYGDNDRLALQIPNLVINAGERVAILGPIGSGKSTLLKLLSGLYTPTSGNILLDSLDINHISRESLNHQIGYLQQDHRLFQGTLRENLLIGMPTPSDDILNRVLHRTGLIRLVSNHSSGLDLPISEGGKGLSGGQKQLVAFSRLVLTDPSVWLLDEPTASMDNQQAQQCLRVIAEEFKDASKTLVVSTHKLELLALVNRVIIMRDGVVVMDGPKEQVLAQLMKNEQDAKAVKLAGQKQANLTIHPPK
;
A
#
# COMPACT_ATOMS: atom_id res chain seq x y z
N MET A 1 -24.98 81.11 -32.37
CA MET A 1 -26.13 80.20 -32.13
C MET A 1 -25.64 79.04 -31.27
N SER A 2 -25.83 79.15 -29.97
CA SER A 2 -25.55 78.00 -29.05
C SER A 2 -26.73 77.06 -29.13
N GLN A 3 -26.54 75.92 -29.79
CA GLN A 3 -27.54 74.86 -29.74
C GLN A 3 -27.49 74.27 -28.30
N GLN A 4 -28.45 74.67 -27.50
CA GLN A 4 -28.66 74.10 -26.18
C GLN A 4 -29.18 72.66 -26.35
N MET A 5 -28.46 71.74 -25.86
CA MET A 5 -28.88 70.33 -25.83
C MET A 5 -30.18 70.20 -25.04
N THR A 6 -31.18 69.51 -25.61
CA THR A 6 -32.46 69.30 -24.94
C THR A 6 -32.23 68.20 -23.84
N THR A 7 -33.03 68.25 -22.77
CA THR A 7 -33.00 67.21 -21.68
C THR A 7 -33.12 65.79 -22.22
N GLY A 8 -33.88 65.58 -23.28
CA GLY A 8 -34.03 64.32 -23.97
C GLY A 8 -32.74 63.85 -24.66
N GLY A 9 -31.99 64.81 -25.27
CA GLY A 9 -30.67 64.51 -25.86
C GLY A 9 -29.63 64.12 -24.83
N LEU A 10 -29.64 64.72 -23.66
CA LEU A 10 -28.73 64.37 -22.56
C LEU A 10 -29.01 62.95 -22.00
N ILE A 11 -30.29 62.59 -21.83
CA ILE A 11 -30.73 61.27 -21.43
C ILE A 11 -30.34 60.21 -22.49
N ALA A 12 -30.56 60.51 -23.77
CA ALA A 12 -30.18 59.64 -24.86
C ALA A 12 -28.66 59.37 -24.90
N CYS A 13 -27.84 60.43 -24.74
CA CYS A 13 -26.38 60.30 -24.68
C CYS A 13 -25.90 59.43 -23.49
N THR A 14 -26.51 59.64 -22.33
CA THR A 14 -26.12 58.81 -21.14
C THR A 14 -26.51 57.35 -21.31
N ILE A 15 -27.67 57.02 -21.85
CA ILE A 15 -28.11 55.65 -22.12
C ILE A 15 -27.24 55.01 -23.20
N LEU A 16 -26.98 55.72 -24.31
CA LEU A 16 -26.12 55.22 -25.39
C LEU A 16 -24.66 55.00 -24.89
N GLY A 17 -24.15 56.00 -24.14
CA GLY A 17 -22.80 55.85 -23.52
C GLY A 17 -22.67 54.65 -22.62
N GLY A 18 -23.66 54.42 -21.77
CA GLY A 18 -23.69 53.23 -20.91
C GLY A 18 -23.76 51.92 -21.70
N ARG A 19 -24.55 51.87 -22.78
CA ARG A 19 -24.64 50.67 -23.64
C ARG A 19 -23.35 50.42 -24.44
N ILE A 20 -22.61 51.42 -24.85
CA ILE A 20 -21.33 51.29 -25.55
C ILE A 20 -20.22 50.86 -24.58
N LEU A 21 -20.23 51.37 -23.36
CA LEU A 21 -19.21 51.07 -22.37
C LEU A 21 -19.37 49.67 -21.74
N ALA A 22 -20.60 49.14 -21.66
CA ALA A 22 -20.87 47.87 -21.03
C ALA A 22 -20.07 46.69 -21.64
N PRO A 23 -19.96 46.49 -22.96
CA PRO A 23 -19.11 45.47 -23.54
C PRO A 23 -17.61 45.63 -23.21
N ILE A 24 -17.15 46.90 -23.20
CA ILE A 24 -15.73 47.20 -22.89
C ILE A 24 -15.41 46.84 -21.43
N MET A 25 -16.33 47.12 -20.51
CA MET A 25 -16.18 46.78 -19.10
C MET A 25 -16.18 45.26 -18.85
N ASN A 26 -16.72 44.45 -19.76
CA ASN A 26 -16.70 42.99 -19.68
C ASN A 26 -15.41 42.36 -20.22
N LEU A 27 -14.61 43.07 -21.01
CA LEU A 27 -13.36 42.56 -21.57
C LEU A 27 -12.37 42.03 -20.49
N PRO A 28 -12.12 42.73 -19.38
CA PRO A 28 -11.26 42.22 -18.31
C PRO A 28 -11.76 40.86 -17.76
N ASN A 29 -13.08 40.73 -17.58
CA ASN A 29 -13.65 39.46 -17.09
C ASN A 29 -13.44 38.30 -18.08
N LEU A 30 -13.57 38.56 -19.38
CA LEU A 30 -13.27 37.54 -20.41
C LEU A 30 -11.80 37.16 -20.43
N LEU A 31 -10.89 38.08 -20.24
CA LEU A 31 -9.45 37.78 -20.13
C LEU A 31 -9.14 36.92 -18.90
N VAL A 32 -9.76 37.22 -17.75
CA VAL A 32 -9.62 36.42 -16.53
C VAL A 32 -10.19 35.03 -16.74
N GLN A 33 -11.40 34.91 -17.32
CA GLN A 33 -11.99 33.58 -17.63
C GLN A 33 -11.12 32.77 -18.59
N HIS A 34 -10.59 33.42 -19.65
CA HIS A 34 -9.67 32.77 -20.57
C HIS A 34 -8.41 32.24 -19.85
N SER A 35 -7.84 33.06 -18.97
CA SER A 35 -6.68 32.64 -18.16
C SER A 35 -6.99 31.44 -17.27
N HIS A 36 -8.15 31.44 -16.59
CA HIS A 36 -8.60 30.29 -15.79
C HIS A 36 -8.83 29.03 -16.64
N SER A 37 -9.48 29.19 -17.80
CA SER A 37 -9.70 28.09 -18.73
C SER A 37 -8.39 27.47 -19.22
N LYS A 38 -7.42 28.33 -19.58
CA LYS A 38 -6.08 27.86 -19.99
C LYS A 38 -5.34 27.14 -18.86
N ALA A 39 -5.41 27.66 -17.63
CA ALA A 39 -4.81 26.98 -16.47
C ALA A 39 -5.48 25.61 -16.19
N ALA A 40 -6.81 25.54 -16.31
CA ALA A 40 -7.53 24.27 -16.17
C ALA A 40 -7.14 23.26 -17.27
N GLN A 41 -7.05 23.71 -18.53
CA GLN A 41 -6.61 22.89 -19.65
C GLN A 41 -5.18 22.34 -19.41
N MET A 42 -4.24 23.20 -19.01
CA MET A 42 -2.86 22.77 -18.69
C MET A 42 -2.82 21.71 -17.57
N ASN A 43 -3.65 21.86 -16.54
CA ASN A 43 -3.75 20.88 -15.47
C ASN A 43 -4.29 19.53 -15.97
N ILE A 44 -5.30 19.55 -16.85
CA ILE A 44 -5.85 18.35 -17.48
C ILE A 44 -4.79 17.69 -18.38
N GLU A 45 -4.13 18.45 -19.24
CA GLU A 45 -3.06 17.93 -20.12
C GLU A 45 -1.92 17.33 -19.29
N ARG A 46 -1.56 17.97 -18.16
CA ARG A 46 -0.57 17.41 -17.23
C ARG A 46 -1.02 16.08 -16.63
N LEU A 47 -2.30 15.96 -16.24
CA LEU A 47 -2.83 14.69 -15.74
C LEU A 47 -2.79 13.59 -16.80
N PHE A 48 -3.17 13.88 -18.05
CA PHE A 48 -3.11 12.94 -19.16
C PHE A 48 -1.68 12.60 -19.61
N SER A 49 -0.70 13.45 -19.30
CA SER A 49 0.72 13.17 -19.58
C SER A 49 1.42 12.32 -18.54
N LEU A 50 0.75 12.02 -17.40
CA LEU A 50 1.30 11.11 -16.41
C LEU A 50 1.34 9.68 -16.98
N ALA A 51 2.44 8.98 -16.70
CA ALA A 51 2.57 7.59 -17.08
C ALA A 51 1.43 6.75 -16.49
N GLN A 52 0.80 5.93 -17.31
CA GLN A 52 -0.27 5.03 -16.90
C GLN A 52 0.30 3.65 -16.59
N ASP A 53 -0.45 2.85 -15.84
CA ASP A 53 -0.11 1.46 -15.63
C ASP A 53 -0.12 0.71 -16.97
N ASN A 54 0.91 -0.09 -17.21
CA ASN A 54 1.13 -0.84 -18.45
C ASN A 54 1.33 0.01 -19.73
N ASP A 55 1.63 1.32 -19.66
CA ASP A 55 1.87 2.20 -20.83
C ASP A 55 2.94 1.64 -21.79
N ASN A 56 3.91 0.91 -21.27
CA ASN A 56 4.99 0.30 -22.06
C ASN A 56 4.63 -1.07 -22.65
N VAL A 57 3.39 -1.56 -22.44
CA VAL A 57 2.96 -2.89 -22.87
C VAL A 57 1.71 -2.77 -23.74
N SER A 58 1.86 -2.98 -25.03
CA SER A 58 0.75 -2.84 -26.00
C SER A 58 -0.42 -3.79 -25.73
N HIS A 59 -0.14 -4.98 -25.18
CA HIS A 59 -1.12 -6.01 -24.84
C HIS A 59 -0.76 -6.67 -23.51
N PRO A 60 -1.19 -6.11 -22.36
CA PRO A 60 -0.95 -6.73 -21.07
C PRO A 60 -1.56 -8.13 -20.99
N LEU A 61 -0.83 -9.05 -20.39
CA LEU A 61 -1.28 -10.42 -20.21
C LEU A 61 -2.32 -10.48 -19.08
N SER A 62 -3.40 -11.20 -19.28
CA SER A 62 -4.45 -11.40 -18.27
C SER A 62 -4.61 -12.90 -17.95
N PRO A 63 -3.70 -13.48 -17.14
CA PRO A 63 -3.80 -14.87 -16.74
C PRO A 63 -5.09 -15.12 -15.97
N SER A 64 -5.81 -16.19 -16.32
CA SER A 64 -7.06 -16.57 -15.62
C SER A 64 -6.82 -16.96 -14.16
N ARG A 65 -5.61 -17.44 -13.83
CA ARG A 65 -5.20 -17.79 -12.47
C ARG A 65 -3.72 -17.51 -12.26
N ILE A 66 -3.40 -16.96 -11.09
CA ILE A 66 -2.05 -16.79 -10.56
C ILE A 66 -1.85 -17.81 -9.43
N TYR A 67 -0.77 -18.58 -9.50
CA TYR A 67 -0.41 -19.58 -8.50
C TYR A 67 0.53 -19.01 -7.42
N GLY A 68 1.25 -17.94 -7.77
CA GLY A 68 2.12 -17.21 -6.84
C GLY A 68 3.54 -17.78 -6.75
N ASN A 69 4.07 -18.29 -7.87
CA ASN A 69 5.48 -18.65 -7.97
C ASN A 69 6.27 -17.41 -8.40
N TYR A 70 7.08 -16.86 -7.50
CA TYR A 70 7.91 -15.69 -7.74
C TYR A 70 9.38 -16.08 -7.99
N GLN A 71 9.98 -15.45 -9.00
CA GLN A 71 11.41 -15.51 -9.27
C GLN A 71 11.94 -14.08 -9.45
N CYS A 72 12.73 -13.62 -8.49
CA CYS A 72 13.40 -12.31 -8.55
C CYS A 72 14.83 -12.53 -9.04
N ASN A 73 15.20 -11.93 -10.15
CA ASN A 73 16.51 -12.07 -10.77
C ASN A 73 17.25 -10.72 -10.76
N ARG A 74 18.39 -10.63 -10.08
CA ARG A 74 19.24 -9.43 -9.98
C ARG A 74 18.42 -8.16 -9.69
N LEU A 75 17.50 -8.28 -8.72
CA LEU A 75 16.54 -7.26 -8.38
C LEU A 75 17.21 -6.09 -7.67
N GLU A 76 17.13 -4.90 -8.24
CA GLU A 76 17.56 -3.65 -7.63
C GLU A 76 16.43 -2.63 -7.66
N PHE A 77 16.32 -1.84 -6.59
CA PHE A 77 15.31 -0.79 -6.52
C PHE A 77 15.82 0.44 -5.77
N LYS A 78 15.47 1.61 -6.31
CA LYS A 78 15.72 2.94 -5.73
C LYS A 78 14.40 3.71 -5.64
N TYR A 79 14.26 4.53 -4.61
CA TYR A 79 13.15 5.48 -4.50
C TYR A 79 13.51 6.80 -5.18
N GLY A 80 12.80 7.17 -6.25
CA GLY A 80 13.06 8.40 -7.00
C GLY A 80 14.49 8.48 -7.54
N ASP A 81 15.04 9.68 -7.60
CA ASP A 81 16.40 9.94 -8.11
C ASP A 81 17.51 9.74 -7.05
N ASN A 82 17.20 9.06 -5.94
CA ASN A 82 18.19 8.78 -4.91
C ASN A 82 19.26 7.82 -5.43
N ASP A 83 20.53 8.11 -5.16
CA ASP A 83 21.67 7.23 -5.51
C ASP A 83 21.71 5.95 -4.66
N ARG A 84 21.07 5.96 -3.49
CA ARG A 84 21.09 4.81 -2.57
C ARG A 84 20.11 3.74 -2.99
N LEU A 85 20.60 2.51 -3.18
CA LEU A 85 19.77 1.33 -3.35
C LEU A 85 18.95 1.06 -2.07
N ALA A 86 17.64 0.97 -2.22
CA ALA A 86 16.74 0.57 -1.16
C ALA A 86 16.64 -0.95 -1.07
N LEU A 87 16.93 -1.65 -2.18
CA LEU A 87 16.88 -3.10 -2.25
C LEU A 87 17.86 -3.61 -3.31
N GLN A 88 18.59 -4.70 -2.96
CA GLN A 88 19.49 -5.42 -3.86
C GLN A 88 19.42 -6.92 -3.54
N ILE A 89 18.74 -7.69 -4.39
CA ILE A 89 18.54 -9.12 -4.22
C ILE A 89 19.02 -9.84 -5.48
N PRO A 90 20.15 -10.55 -5.43
CA PRO A 90 20.70 -11.23 -6.60
C PRO A 90 19.77 -12.31 -7.15
N ASN A 91 19.17 -13.09 -6.28
CA ASN A 91 18.21 -14.14 -6.59
C ASN A 91 17.31 -14.41 -5.39
N LEU A 92 16.01 -14.54 -5.63
CA LEU A 92 15.04 -14.99 -4.64
C LEU A 92 13.92 -15.74 -5.36
N VAL A 93 13.63 -16.96 -4.91
CA VAL A 93 12.52 -17.77 -5.42
C VAL A 93 11.55 -18.02 -4.27
N ILE A 94 10.26 -17.79 -4.51
CA ILE A 94 9.16 -18.14 -3.60
C ILE A 94 8.23 -19.05 -4.39
N ASN A 95 8.06 -20.29 -3.97
CA ASN A 95 7.24 -21.24 -4.69
C ASN A 95 5.75 -21.05 -4.42
N ALA A 96 4.92 -21.42 -5.39
CA ALA A 96 3.47 -21.43 -5.21
C ALA A 96 3.06 -22.27 -3.99
N GLY A 97 2.12 -21.75 -3.19
CA GLY A 97 1.67 -22.41 -1.96
C GLY A 97 2.63 -22.31 -0.78
N GLU A 98 3.78 -21.65 -0.93
CA GLU A 98 4.76 -21.48 0.14
C GLU A 98 4.29 -20.41 1.14
N ARG A 99 4.66 -20.59 2.42
CA ARG A 99 4.37 -19.64 3.51
C ARG A 99 5.68 -19.12 4.07
N VAL A 100 5.98 -17.85 3.75
CA VAL A 100 7.26 -17.22 4.00
C VAL A 100 7.10 -16.04 4.95
N ALA A 101 7.94 -15.95 5.99
CA ALA A 101 8.08 -14.74 6.78
C ALA A 101 9.34 -13.97 6.37
N ILE A 102 9.23 -12.65 6.27
CA ILE A 102 10.35 -11.75 6.06
C ILE A 102 10.61 -11.01 7.37
N LEU A 103 11.79 -11.20 7.96
CA LEU A 103 12.23 -10.59 9.19
C LEU A 103 13.40 -9.64 8.93
N GLY A 104 13.60 -8.67 9.80
CA GLY A 104 14.72 -7.73 9.74
C GLY A 104 14.39 -6.41 10.42
N PRO A 105 15.38 -5.56 10.73
CA PRO A 105 15.18 -4.28 11.38
C PRO A 105 14.32 -3.32 10.55
N ILE A 106 13.86 -2.23 11.17
CA ILE A 106 13.18 -1.15 10.46
C ILE A 106 14.14 -0.58 9.41
N GLY A 107 13.62 -0.34 8.19
CA GLY A 107 14.43 0.16 7.08
C GLY A 107 15.24 -0.93 6.33
N SER A 108 15.09 -2.22 6.66
CA SER A 108 15.83 -3.31 5.96
C SER A 108 15.30 -3.64 4.56
N GLY A 109 14.21 -3.00 4.08
CA GLY A 109 13.67 -3.21 2.74
C GLY A 109 12.47 -4.17 2.65
N LYS A 110 11.93 -4.71 3.77
CA LYS A 110 10.80 -5.66 3.77
C LYS A 110 9.57 -5.14 3.02
N SER A 111 9.08 -3.97 3.41
CA SER A 111 7.92 -3.34 2.76
C SER A 111 8.18 -3.00 1.29
N THR A 112 9.42 -2.65 0.95
CA THR A 112 9.85 -2.40 -0.43
C THR A 112 9.78 -3.68 -1.26
N LEU A 113 10.25 -4.80 -0.71
CA LEU A 113 10.16 -6.10 -1.37
C LEU A 113 8.69 -6.50 -1.59
N LEU A 114 7.82 -6.36 -0.56
CA LEU A 114 6.40 -6.67 -0.70
C LEU A 114 5.71 -5.80 -1.77
N LYS A 115 6.05 -4.51 -1.87
CA LYS A 115 5.53 -3.61 -2.91
C LYS A 115 5.99 -3.99 -4.31
N LEU A 116 7.22 -4.47 -4.45
CA LEU A 116 7.73 -4.98 -5.72
C LEU A 116 7.05 -6.31 -6.11
N LEU A 117 6.88 -7.23 -5.15
CA LEU A 117 6.16 -8.50 -5.37
C LEU A 117 4.67 -8.28 -5.68
N SER A 118 4.06 -7.21 -5.18
CA SER A 118 2.68 -6.85 -5.54
C SER A 118 2.55 -6.15 -6.91
N GLY A 119 3.67 -5.81 -7.53
CA GLY A 119 3.70 -5.03 -8.77
C GLY A 119 3.39 -3.55 -8.60
N LEU A 120 3.25 -3.03 -7.37
CA LEU A 120 3.04 -1.59 -7.13
C LEU A 120 4.24 -0.73 -7.55
N TYR A 121 5.44 -1.32 -7.49
CA TYR A 121 6.66 -0.69 -7.98
C TYR A 121 7.31 -1.54 -9.06
N THR A 122 7.91 -0.86 -10.03
CA THR A 122 8.75 -1.49 -11.05
C THR A 122 10.20 -1.47 -10.58
N PRO A 123 10.95 -2.59 -10.68
CA PRO A 123 12.37 -2.60 -10.35
C PRO A 123 13.17 -1.58 -11.17
N THR A 124 14.21 -0.99 -10.57
CA THR A 124 15.16 -0.14 -11.29
C THR A 124 16.07 -0.97 -12.21
N SER A 125 16.41 -2.20 -11.79
CA SER A 125 17.20 -3.18 -12.55
C SER A 125 16.77 -4.58 -12.16
N GLY A 126 16.99 -5.55 -13.05
CA GLY A 126 16.52 -6.92 -12.89
C GLY A 126 15.04 -7.09 -13.25
N ASN A 127 14.46 -8.22 -12.90
CA ASN A 127 13.04 -8.52 -13.16
C ASN A 127 12.43 -9.41 -12.09
N ILE A 128 11.12 -9.39 -12.03
CA ILE A 128 10.31 -10.28 -11.20
C ILE A 128 9.41 -11.07 -12.13
N LEU A 129 9.60 -12.39 -12.13
CA LEU A 129 8.69 -13.31 -12.82
C LEU A 129 7.66 -13.82 -11.81
N LEU A 130 6.41 -13.75 -12.19
CA LEU A 130 5.28 -14.34 -11.48
C LEU A 130 4.68 -15.42 -12.37
N ASP A 131 4.73 -16.67 -11.92
CA ASP A 131 4.34 -17.85 -12.72
C ASP A 131 5.01 -17.88 -14.11
N SER A 132 6.30 -17.54 -14.17
CA SER A 132 7.13 -17.43 -15.38
C SER A 132 6.80 -16.25 -16.32
N LEU A 133 5.87 -15.36 -15.94
CA LEU A 133 5.54 -14.14 -16.66
C LEU A 133 6.19 -12.93 -15.96
N ASP A 134 6.73 -11.98 -16.72
CA ASP A 134 7.21 -10.74 -16.12
C ASP A 134 6.02 -9.97 -15.52
N ILE A 135 6.10 -9.64 -14.23
CA ILE A 135 5.01 -8.99 -13.48
C ILE A 135 4.59 -7.66 -14.12
N ASN A 136 5.51 -6.95 -14.78
CA ASN A 136 5.23 -5.69 -15.46
C ASN A 136 4.40 -5.89 -16.75
N HIS A 137 4.39 -7.09 -17.30
CA HIS A 137 3.60 -7.43 -18.49
C HIS A 137 2.21 -7.98 -18.13
N ILE A 138 1.93 -8.25 -16.85
CA ILE A 138 0.61 -8.69 -16.40
C ILE A 138 -0.28 -7.46 -16.21
N SER A 139 -1.55 -7.55 -16.64
CA SER A 139 -2.52 -6.47 -16.48
C SER A 139 -2.73 -6.14 -14.99
N ARG A 140 -2.85 -4.84 -14.67
CA ARG A 140 -3.14 -4.39 -13.29
C ARG A 140 -4.41 -4.98 -12.74
N GLU A 141 -5.42 -5.16 -13.58
CA GLU A 141 -6.67 -5.81 -13.19
C GLU A 141 -6.43 -7.23 -12.68
N SER A 142 -5.69 -8.07 -13.43
CA SER A 142 -5.36 -9.43 -13.01
C SER A 142 -4.53 -9.45 -11.72
N LEU A 143 -3.52 -8.57 -11.59
CA LEU A 143 -2.73 -8.47 -10.37
C LEU A 143 -3.60 -8.10 -9.18
N ASN A 144 -4.43 -7.05 -9.30
CA ASN A 144 -5.28 -6.55 -8.22
C ASN A 144 -6.33 -7.57 -7.74
N HIS A 145 -6.83 -8.43 -8.64
CA HIS A 145 -7.77 -9.48 -8.27
C HIS A 145 -7.10 -10.69 -7.61
N GLN A 146 -5.86 -11.00 -7.98
CA GLN A 146 -5.24 -12.26 -7.56
C GLN A 146 -4.10 -12.10 -6.55
N ILE A 147 -3.61 -10.86 -6.34
CA ILE A 147 -2.61 -10.54 -5.32
C ILE A 147 -3.22 -9.58 -4.31
N GLY A 148 -3.42 -10.04 -3.09
CA GLY A 148 -3.85 -9.21 -1.98
C GLY A 148 -2.66 -8.64 -1.23
N TYR A 149 -2.49 -7.32 -1.26
CA TYR A 149 -1.45 -6.65 -0.52
C TYR A 149 -2.02 -5.84 0.64
N LEU A 150 -1.74 -6.26 1.87
CA LEU A 150 -2.08 -5.54 3.08
C LEU A 150 -0.89 -4.68 3.50
N GLN A 151 -0.98 -3.38 3.31
CA GLN A 151 0.06 -2.40 3.67
C GLN A 151 0.07 -2.15 5.19
N GLN A 152 1.17 -1.61 5.70
CA GLN A 152 1.27 -1.20 7.09
C GLN A 152 0.41 0.04 7.39
N ASP A 153 0.35 1.00 6.47
CA ASP A 153 -0.47 2.22 6.61
C ASP A 153 -1.78 2.08 5.83
N HIS A 154 -2.88 2.00 6.56
CA HIS A 154 -4.21 1.76 6.00
C HIS A 154 -4.96 3.06 5.80
N ARG A 155 -5.20 3.41 4.54
CA ARG A 155 -6.04 4.56 4.19
C ARG A 155 -7.46 4.11 3.89
N LEU A 156 -8.42 4.79 4.50
CA LEU A 156 -9.82 4.67 4.19
C LEU A 156 -10.28 5.92 3.44
N PHE A 157 -11.23 5.74 2.53
CA PHE A 157 -11.77 6.82 1.73
C PHE A 157 -13.02 7.40 2.37
N GLN A 158 -13.31 8.65 2.06
CA GLN A 158 -14.56 9.27 2.45
C GLN A 158 -15.74 8.50 1.84
N GLY A 159 -16.75 8.19 2.67
CA GLY A 159 -17.93 7.40 2.29
C GLY A 159 -18.45 6.61 3.47
N THR A 160 -19.11 5.49 3.22
CA THR A 160 -19.60 4.56 4.23
C THR A 160 -18.60 3.43 4.52
N LEU A 161 -18.78 2.73 5.63
CA LEU A 161 -18.01 1.51 5.92
C LEU A 161 -18.22 0.45 4.83
N ARG A 162 -19.47 0.28 4.33
CA ARG A 162 -19.81 -0.61 3.22
C ARG A 162 -19.01 -0.27 1.97
N GLU A 163 -19.02 0.98 1.52
CA GLU A 163 -18.26 1.43 0.35
C GLU A 163 -16.76 1.19 0.52
N ASN A 164 -16.25 1.42 1.73
CA ASN A 164 -14.86 1.13 2.04
C ASN A 164 -14.53 -0.37 2.00
N LEU A 165 -15.43 -1.25 2.38
CA LEU A 165 -15.23 -2.70 2.31
C LEU A 165 -15.27 -3.22 0.88
N LEU A 166 -16.10 -2.63 0.02
CA LEU A 166 -16.40 -3.12 -1.32
C LEU A 166 -15.63 -2.40 -2.42
N ILE A 167 -14.66 -1.57 -2.05
CA ILE A 167 -13.90 -0.78 -3.02
C ILE A 167 -13.17 -1.68 -4.02
N GLY A 168 -13.36 -1.43 -5.31
CA GLY A 168 -12.69 -2.15 -6.40
C GLY A 168 -13.19 -3.57 -6.64
N MET A 169 -14.34 -3.96 -6.07
CA MET A 169 -14.90 -5.30 -6.26
C MET A 169 -16.41 -5.25 -6.56
N PRO A 170 -16.94 -6.27 -7.26
CA PRO A 170 -18.39 -6.43 -7.40
C PRO A 170 -19.04 -6.59 -6.03
N THR A 171 -20.27 -6.09 -5.88
CA THR A 171 -21.01 -6.21 -4.61
C THR A 171 -21.29 -7.70 -4.32
N PRO A 172 -20.71 -8.28 -3.27
CA PRO A 172 -21.00 -9.64 -2.86
C PRO A 172 -22.40 -9.72 -2.27
N SER A 173 -22.95 -10.94 -2.13
CA SER A 173 -24.19 -11.13 -1.39
C SER A 173 -24.00 -10.72 0.09
N ASP A 174 -25.08 -10.28 0.73
CA ASP A 174 -25.05 -9.90 2.14
C ASP A 174 -24.61 -11.06 3.05
N ASP A 175 -24.87 -12.32 2.66
CA ASP A 175 -24.41 -13.50 3.38
C ASP A 175 -22.89 -13.65 3.35
N ILE A 176 -22.24 -13.36 2.21
CA ILE A 176 -20.77 -13.38 2.10
C ILE A 176 -20.19 -12.26 2.96
N LEU A 177 -20.74 -11.06 2.84
CA LEU A 177 -20.30 -9.92 3.61
C LEU A 177 -20.40 -10.19 5.12
N ASN A 178 -21.58 -10.66 5.58
CA ASN A 178 -21.80 -10.99 6.99
C ASN A 178 -20.83 -12.08 7.49
N ARG A 179 -20.61 -13.14 6.72
CA ARG A 179 -19.62 -14.17 7.07
C ARG A 179 -18.23 -13.58 7.29
N VAL A 180 -17.77 -12.70 6.40
CA VAL A 180 -16.45 -12.07 6.54
C VAL A 180 -16.41 -11.13 7.75
N LEU A 181 -17.45 -10.34 7.99
CA LEU A 181 -17.55 -9.48 9.18
C LEU A 181 -17.41 -10.28 10.48
N HIS A 182 -18.06 -11.43 10.55
CA HIS A 182 -17.97 -12.34 11.71
C HIS A 182 -16.58 -12.99 11.82
N ARG A 183 -16.05 -13.53 10.71
CA ARG A 183 -14.74 -14.18 10.68
C ARG A 183 -13.61 -13.24 11.08
N THR A 184 -13.61 -12.01 10.59
CA THR A 184 -12.58 -11.01 10.89
C THR A 184 -12.80 -10.31 12.24
N GLY A 185 -14.00 -10.41 12.82
CA GLY A 185 -14.40 -9.71 14.03
C GLY A 185 -14.82 -8.26 13.80
N LEU A 186 -14.88 -7.80 12.54
CA LEU A 186 -15.31 -6.44 12.20
C LEU A 186 -16.79 -6.21 12.55
N ILE A 187 -17.56 -7.28 12.71
CA ILE A 187 -18.97 -7.22 13.15
C ILE A 187 -19.16 -6.41 14.43
N ARG A 188 -18.17 -6.38 15.34
CA ARG A 188 -18.23 -5.59 16.56
C ARG A 188 -18.29 -4.09 16.29
N LEU A 189 -17.50 -3.62 15.28
CA LEU A 189 -17.58 -2.22 14.87
C LEU A 189 -18.94 -1.89 14.29
N VAL A 190 -19.47 -2.77 13.44
CA VAL A 190 -20.78 -2.62 12.80
C VAL A 190 -21.90 -2.60 13.85
N SER A 191 -21.90 -3.53 14.80
CA SER A 191 -22.95 -3.65 15.83
C SER A 191 -22.92 -2.54 16.87
N ASN A 192 -21.76 -1.90 17.10
CA ASN A 192 -21.62 -0.81 18.06
C ASN A 192 -22.12 0.55 17.56
N HIS A 193 -22.45 0.64 16.26
CA HIS A 193 -22.97 1.87 15.66
C HIS A 193 -24.38 1.67 15.15
N SER A 194 -25.27 2.63 15.43
CA SER A 194 -26.67 2.60 14.98
C SER A 194 -26.81 2.57 13.46
N SER A 195 -25.84 3.14 12.73
CA SER A 195 -25.79 3.14 11.26
C SER A 195 -25.26 1.83 10.68
N GLY A 196 -24.74 0.90 11.47
CA GLY A 196 -24.22 -0.38 10.99
C GLY A 196 -23.16 -0.24 9.90
N LEU A 197 -23.40 -0.83 8.75
CA LEU A 197 -22.51 -0.72 7.58
C LEU A 197 -22.55 0.66 6.89
N ASP A 198 -23.58 1.45 7.14
CA ASP A 198 -23.69 2.82 6.63
C ASP A 198 -22.97 3.84 7.52
N LEU A 199 -22.15 3.36 8.48
CA LEU A 199 -21.27 4.19 9.30
C LEU A 199 -20.45 5.13 8.41
N PRO A 200 -20.60 6.48 8.56
CA PRO A 200 -19.84 7.43 7.75
C PRO A 200 -18.36 7.41 8.15
N ILE A 201 -17.51 7.26 7.16
CA ILE A 201 -16.05 7.29 7.26
C ILE A 201 -15.56 8.59 6.64
N SER A 202 -14.81 9.38 7.38
CA SER A 202 -14.14 10.57 6.86
C SER A 202 -12.87 10.19 6.10
N GLU A 203 -12.35 11.12 5.28
CA GLU A 203 -11.10 10.94 4.54
C GLU A 203 -9.94 10.53 5.47
N GLY A 204 -9.20 9.49 5.06
CA GLY A 204 -8.16 8.86 5.88
C GLY A 204 -8.67 8.09 7.10
N GLY A 205 -10.00 7.86 7.21
CA GLY A 205 -10.60 7.11 8.32
C GLY A 205 -10.52 7.84 9.65
N LYS A 206 -10.62 9.18 9.68
CA LYS A 206 -10.65 9.96 10.92
C LYS A 206 -11.83 9.49 11.78
N GLY A 207 -11.57 9.29 13.08
CA GLY A 207 -12.56 8.78 14.04
C GLY A 207 -12.45 7.28 14.31
N LEU A 208 -11.78 6.50 13.45
CA LEU A 208 -11.46 5.11 13.72
C LEU A 208 -10.07 4.96 14.32
N SER A 209 -9.91 4.00 15.24
CA SER A 209 -8.61 3.63 15.78
C SER A 209 -7.72 2.98 14.70
N GLY A 210 -6.40 2.95 14.88
CA GLY A 210 -5.47 2.27 13.97
C GLY A 210 -5.83 0.80 13.77
N GLY A 211 -6.20 0.08 14.82
CA GLY A 211 -6.64 -1.31 14.76
C GLY A 211 -7.94 -1.50 13.98
N GLN A 212 -8.90 -0.57 14.13
CA GLN A 212 -10.15 -0.61 13.34
C GLN A 212 -9.89 -0.39 11.85
N LYS A 213 -9.03 0.56 11.49
CA LYS A 213 -8.63 0.77 10.08
C LYS A 213 -7.95 -0.47 9.50
N GLN A 214 -7.03 -1.06 10.26
CA GLN A 214 -6.33 -2.28 9.88
C GLN A 214 -7.30 -3.44 9.72
N LEU A 215 -8.30 -3.55 10.59
CA LEU A 215 -9.34 -4.58 10.52
C LEU A 215 -10.24 -4.42 9.28
N VAL A 216 -10.59 -3.19 8.90
CA VAL A 216 -11.31 -2.91 7.64
C VAL A 216 -10.47 -3.34 6.43
N ALA A 217 -9.19 -2.96 6.38
CA ALA A 217 -8.29 -3.35 5.31
C ALA A 217 -8.07 -4.87 5.22
N PHE A 218 -7.95 -5.54 6.38
CA PHE A 218 -7.87 -7.00 6.45
C PHE A 218 -9.17 -7.66 5.97
N SER A 219 -10.33 -7.10 6.31
CA SER A 219 -11.62 -7.61 5.84
C SER A 219 -11.80 -7.47 4.32
N ARG A 220 -11.28 -6.39 3.71
CA ARG A 220 -11.21 -6.27 2.24
C ARG A 220 -10.41 -7.41 1.62
N LEU A 221 -9.24 -7.70 2.18
CA LEU A 221 -8.40 -8.80 1.71
C LEU A 221 -9.11 -10.15 1.77
N VAL A 222 -9.82 -10.43 2.87
CA VAL A 222 -10.59 -11.68 3.02
C VAL A 222 -11.77 -11.73 2.05
N LEU A 223 -12.41 -10.58 1.75
CA LEU A 223 -13.52 -10.49 0.79
C LEU A 223 -13.07 -10.75 -0.66
N THR A 224 -11.88 -10.28 -1.03
CA THR A 224 -11.34 -10.47 -2.39
C THR A 224 -10.82 -11.87 -2.64
N ASP A 225 -10.51 -12.61 -1.58
CA ASP A 225 -10.04 -14.02 -1.62
C ASP A 225 -8.90 -14.29 -2.62
N PRO A 226 -7.81 -13.51 -2.62
CA PRO A 226 -6.76 -13.63 -3.63
C PRO A 226 -5.91 -14.89 -3.44
N SER A 227 -5.27 -15.35 -4.53
CA SER A 227 -4.39 -16.51 -4.52
C SER A 227 -3.05 -16.26 -3.80
N VAL A 228 -2.61 -15.00 -3.76
CA VAL A 228 -1.37 -14.57 -3.13
C VAL A 228 -1.67 -13.52 -2.07
N TRP A 229 -1.19 -13.74 -0.85
CA TRP A 229 -1.30 -12.79 0.25
C TRP A 229 0.08 -12.22 0.59
N LEU A 230 0.24 -10.92 0.42
CA LEU A 230 1.42 -10.15 0.81
C LEU A 230 1.01 -9.27 1.99
N LEU A 231 1.50 -9.58 3.19
CA LEU A 231 1.06 -8.93 4.43
C LEU A 231 2.23 -8.16 5.06
N ASP A 232 2.07 -6.85 5.19
CA ASP A 232 3.07 -5.99 5.83
C ASP A 232 2.62 -5.62 7.24
N GLU A 233 3.20 -6.25 8.25
CA GLU A 233 2.87 -6.08 9.68
C GLU A 233 1.35 -6.18 9.98
N PRO A 234 0.69 -7.30 9.60
CA PRO A 234 -0.79 -7.40 9.55
C PRO A 234 -1.51 -7.21 10.88
N THR A 235 -0.81 -7.23 11.99
CA THR A 235 -1.39 -7.09 13.34
C THR A 235 -0.76 -5.97 14.17
N ALA A 236 0.01 -5.06 13.55
CA ALA A 236 0.82 -4.07 14.28
C ALA A 236 -0.02 -3.10 15.14
N SER A 237 -1.17 -2.66 14.63
CA SER A 237 -2.05 -1.69 15.29
C SER A 237 -3.24 -2.33 16.03
N MET A 238 -3.33 -3.66 16.05
CA MET A 238 -4.43 -4.41 16.64
C MET A 238 -4.18 -4.70 18.15
N ASP A 239 -5.25 -4.71 18.93
CA ASP A 239 -5.22 -5.29 20.26
C ASP A 239 -5.02 -6.82 20.21
N ASN A 240 -4.73 -7.45 21.35
CA ASN A 240 -4.45 -8.89 21.40
C ASN A 240 -5.62 -9.74 20.87
N GLN A 241 -6.88 -9.34 21.13
CA GLN A 241 -8.04 -10.10 20.71
C GLN A 241 -8.25 -10.01 19.20
N GLN A 242 -8.11 -8.81 18.64
CA GLN A 242 -8.17 -8.59 17.17
C GLN A 242 -7.02 -9.32 16.47
N ALA A 243 -5.80 -9.23 17.01
CA ALA A 243 -4.64 -9.93 16.47
C ALA A 243 -4.84 -11.44 16.44
N GLN A 244 -5.32 -12.05 17.53
CA GLN A 244 -5.62 -13.47 17.60
C GLN A 244 -6.71 -13.89 16.59
N GLN A 245 -7.73 -13.05 16.40
CA GLN A 245 -8.76 -13.32 15.40
C GLN A 245 -8.20 -13.28 13.98
N CYS A 246 -7.36 -12.27 13.67
CA CYS A 246 -6.65 -12.15 12.39
C CYS A 246 -5.78 -13.40 12.13
N LEU A 247 -4.99 -13.84 13.11
CA LEU A 247 -4.16 -15.04 13.01
C LEU A 247 -4.98 -16.30 12.73
N ARG A 248 -6.15 -16.48 13.36
CA ARG A 248 -7.05 -17.59 13.09
C ARG A 248 -7.54 -17.60 11.64
N VAL A 249 -7.95 -16.42 11.13
CA VAL A 249 -8.39 -16.30 9.74
C VAL A 249 -7.26 -16.65 8.78
N ILE A 250 -6.03 -16.12 9.01
CA ILE A 250 -4.88 -16.47 8.18
C ILE A 250 -4.61 -17.98 8.26
N ALA A 251 -4.62 -18.59 9.45
CA ALA A 251 -4.41 -20.02 9.62
C ALA A 251 -5.44 -20.85 8.86
N GLU A 252 -6.70 -20.42 8.82
CA GLU A 252 -7.78 -21.08 8.07
C GLU A 252 -7.57 -20.99 6.56
N GLU A 253 -7.23 -19.79 6.05
CA GLU A 253 -7.01 -19.54 4.62
C GLU A 253 -5.81 -20.34 4.06
N PHE A 254 -4.83 -20.64 4.90
CA PHE A 254 -3.60 -21.33 4.51
C PHE A 254 -3.51 -22.77 5.04
N LYS A 255 -4.65 -23.41 5.36
CA LYS A 255 -4.67 -24.86 5.69
C LYS A 255 -4.19 -25.70 4.53
N ASP A 256 -4.65 -25.37 3.33
CA ASP A 256 -4.26 -26.03 2.10
C ASP A 256 -3.16 -25.22 1.41
N ALA A 257 -2.21 -25.91 0.77
CA ALA A 257 -1.10 -25.25 0.04
C ALA A 257 -1.55 -24.64 -1.30
N SER A 258 -2.80 -24.18 -1.39
CA SER A 258 -3.39 -23.61 -2.62
C SER A 258 -3.10 -22.14 -2.81
N LYS A 259 -2.69 -21.43 -1.72
CA LYS A 259 -2.40 -20.00 -1.70
C LYS A 259 -0.98 -19.74 -1.22
N THR A 260 -0.33 -18.71 -1.77
CA THR A 260 1.01 -18.27 -1.38
C THR A 260 0.92 -17.17 -0.33
N LEU A 261 1.67 -17.29 0.78
CA LEU A 261 1.74 -16.30 1.85
C LEU A 261 3.15 -15.73 1.98
N VAL A 262 3.26 -14.40 1.90
CA VAL A 262 4.48 -13.68 2.28
C VAL A 262 4.12 -12.63 3.33
N VAL A 263 4.68 -12.75 4.53
CA VAL A 263 4.36 -11.84 5.63
C VAL A 263 5.62 -11.19 6.20
N SER A 264 5.64 -9.87 6.28
CA SER A 264 6.63 -9.17 7.08
C SER A 264 6.13 -9.03 8.52
N THR A 265 6.96 -9.31 9.51
CA THR A 265 6.54 -9.19 10.90
C THR A 265 7.71 -9.16 11.87
N HIS A 266 7.43 -8.61 13.06
CA HIS A 266 8.28 -8.73 14.25
C HIS A 266 7.64 -9.63 15.33
N LYS A 267 6.40 -10.09 15.11
CA LYS A 267 5.63 -10.86 16.10
C LYS A 267 5.87 -12.35 15.91
N LEU A 268 6.25 -13.03 17.00
CA LEU A 268 6.54 -14.47 17.01
C LEU A 268 5.31 -15.34 16.69
N GLU A 269 4.10 -14.86 17.01
CA GLU A 269 2.86 -15.60 16.76
C GLU A 269 2.63 -15.84 15.25
N LEU A 270 3.00 -14.88 14.40
CA LEU A 270 2.93 -15.03 12.94
C LEU A 270 3.91 -16.06 12.40
N LEU A 271 5.03 -16.29 13.08
CA LEU A 271 5.99 -17.32 12.69
C LEU A 271 5.43 -18.75 12.84
N ALA A 272 4.39 -18.93 13.66
CA ALA A 272 3.72 -20.24 13.75
C ALA A 272 3.01 -20.63 12.44
N LEU A 273 2.65 -19.65 11.60
CA LEU A 273 1.91 -19.85 10.36
C LEU A 273 2.80 -20.14 9.14
N VAL A 274 4.11 -19.93 9.25
CA VAL A 274 5.05 -20.03 8.14
C VAL A 274 6.01 -21.22 8.30
N ASN A 275 6.55 -21.68 7.19
CA ASN A 275 7.52 -22.77 7.14
C ASN A 275 8.93 -22.34 6.68
N ARG A 276 9.06 -21.14 6.12
CA ARG A 276 10.32 -20.54 5.66
C ARG A 276 10.48 -19.13 6.19
N VAL A 277 11.71 -18.75 6.47
CA VAL A 277 12.05 -17.41 6.99
C VAL A 277 13.19 -16.82 6.15
N ILE A 278 12.98 -15.57 5.74
CA ILE A 278 13.96 -14.75 5.04
C ILE A 278 14.37 -13.62 5.99
N ILE A 279 15.66 -13.45 6.21
CA ILE A 279 16.19 -12.32 7.00
C ILE A 279 16.74 -11.26 6.06
N MET A 280 16.25 -10.05 6.20
CA MET A 280 16.72 -8.90 5.43
C MET A 280 17.48 -7.91 6.32
N ARG A 281 18.57 -7.35 5.78
CA ARG A 281 19.34 -6.25 6.38
C ARG A 281 19.86 -5.33 5.28
N ASP A 282 19.67 -4.03 5.45
CA ASP A 282 20.16 -2.99 4.52
C ASP A 282 19.84 -3.27 3.03
N GLY A 283 18.63 -3.74 2.76
CA GLY A 283 18.16 -4.00 1.39
C GLY A 283 18.61 -5.33 0.78
N VAL A 284 19.33 -6.17 1.53
CA VAL A 284 19.79 -7.48 1.04
C VAL A 284 19.24 -8.63 1.86
N VAL A 285 19.11 -9.80 1.24
CA VAL A 285 18.79 -11.05 1.92
C VAL A 285 20.06 -11.62 2.53
N VAL A 286 20.11 -11.72 3.86
CA VAL A 286 21.28 -12.22 4.59
C VAL A 286 21.15 -13.68 5.02
N MET A 287 19.92 -14.17 5.18
CA MET A 287 19.63 -15.57 5.48
C MET A 287 18.29 -15.97 4.84
N ASP A 288 18.18 -17.18 4.36
CA ASP A 288 16.98 -17.73 3.75
C ASP A 288 16.97 -19.25 3.93
N GLY A 289 15.87 -19.77 4.43
CA GLY A 289 15.75 -21.22 4.64
C GLY A 289 14.56 -21.63 5.50
N PRO A 290 14.47 -22.95 5.82
CA PRO A 290 13.46 -23.47 6.72
C PRO A 290 13.44 -22.73 8.06
N LYS A 291 12.25 -22.46 8.57
CA LYS A 291 12.03 -21.63 9.79
C LYS A 291 12.92 -22.09 10.96
N GLU A 292 12.93 -23.39 11.27
CA GLU A 292 13.66 -23.93 12.41
C GLU A 292 15.16 -23.68 12.31
N GLN A 293 15.73 -23.82 11.12
CA GLN A 293 17.17 -23.61 10.87
C GLN A 293 17.56 -22.14 11.01
N VAL A 294 16.79 -21.26 10.38
CA VAL A 294 17.05 -19.81 10.40
C VAL A 294 16.90 -19.26 11.83
N LEU A 295 15.86 -19.65 12.56
CA LEU A 295 15.65 -19.20 13.94
C LEU A 295 16.74 -19.73 14.88
N ALA A 296 17.16 -20.99 14.74
CA ALA A 296 18.26 -21.56 15.54
C ALA A 296 19.56 -20.80 15.30
N GLN A 297 19.87 -20.45 14.04
CA GLN A 297 21.08 -19.68 13.70
C GLN A 297 21.03 -18.25 14.22
N LEU A 298 19.85 -17.60 14.19
CA LEU A 298 19.67 -16.27 14.80
C LEU A 298 19.94 -16.30 16.30
N MET A 299 19.37 -17.27 17.03
CA MET A 299 19.57 -17.40 18.48
C MET A 299 21.04 -17.62 18.82
N LYS A 300 21.77 -18.45 18.04
CA LYS A 300 23.20 -18.68 18.20
C LYS A 300 24.01 -17.39 17.99
N ASN A 301 23.73 -16.67 16.89
CA ASN A 301 24.41 -15.42 16.58
C ASN A 301 24.17 -14.33 17.66
N GLU A 302 22.97 -14.26 18.25
CA GLU A 302 22.68 -13.35 19.37
C GLU A 302 23.42 -13.74 20.65
N GLN A 303 23.54 -15.03 20.95
CA GLN A 303 24.32 -15.51 22.09
C GLN A 303 25.79 -15.22 21.92
N ASP A 304 26.36 -15.47 20.75
CA ASP A 304 27.74 -15.16 20.43
C ASP A 304 28.03 -13.65 20.52
N ALA A 305 27.12 -12.81 19.99
CA ALA A 305 27.23 -11.35 20.09
C ALA A 305 27.15 -10.83 21.54
N LYS A 306 26.30 -11.42 22.38
CA LYS A 306 26.25 -11.11 23.82
C LYS A 306 27.51 -11.55 24.56
N ALA A 307 28.04 -12.73 24.24
CA ALA A 307 29.28 -13.24 24.81
C ALA A 307 30.50 -12.34 24.48
N VAL A 308 30.60 -11.89 23.23
CA VAL A 308 31.67 -10.97 22.79
C VAL A 308 31.54 -9.60 23.49
N LYS A 309 30.33 -9.06 23.64
CA LYS A 309 30.12 -7.78 24.39
C LYS A 309 30.50 -7.91 25.86
N LEU A 310 30.15 -9.03 26.51
CA LEU A 310 30.51 -9.29 27.91
C LEU A 310 32.03 -9.47 28.08
N ALA A 311 32.69 -10.14 27.15
CA ALA A 311 34.14 -10.30 27.15
C ALA A 311 34.87 -8.96 26.97
N GLY A 312 34.39 -8.13 26.04
CA GLY A 312 34.94 -6.78 25.81
C GLY A 312 34.77 -5.83 27.02
N GLN A 313 33.60 -5.91 27.72
CA GLN A 313 33.39 -5.15 28.95
C GLN A 313 34.28 -5.62 30.11
N LYS A 314 34.54 -6.93 30.23
CA LYS A 314 35.49 -7.45 31.23
C LYS A 314 36.90 -7.00 30.97
N GLN A 315 37.39 -6.98 29.72
CA GLN A 315 38.68 -6.46 29.35
C GLN A 315 38.83 -4.95 29.60
N ALA A 316 37.81 -4.13 29.28
CA ALA A 316 37.82 -2.72 29.55
C ALA A 316 37.87 -2.39 31.06
N ASN A 317 37.20 -3.18 31.91
CA ASN A 317 37.27 -3.01 33.37
C ASN A 317 38.57 -3.46 34.00
N LEU A 318 39.33 -4.35 33.37
CA LEU A 318 40.68 -4.79 33.80
C LEU A 318 41.76 -3.75 33.51
N THR A 319 41.52 -2.87 32.52
CA THR A 319 42.52 -1.85 32.10
C THR A 319 42.40 -0.54 32.92
N ILE A 320 41.39 -0.39 33.80
CA ILE A 320 41.14 0.85 34.56
C ILE A 320 41.77 0.81 35.97
N HIS A 321 42.38 -0.30 36.40
CA HIS A 321 43.13 -0.37 37.65
C HIS A 321 44.62 -0.64 37.36
N PRO A 322 45.50 0.39 37.32
CA PRO A 322 46.92 0.16 37.41
C PRO A 322 47.24 -0.31 38.86
N PRO A 323 48.15 -1.28 39.02
CA PRO A 323 48.58 -1.69 40.38
C PRO A 323 49.32 -0.53 41.04
N LYS A 324 49.01 -0.31 42.33
CA LYS A 324 49.75 0.62 43.21
C LYS A 324 51.13 0.09 43.45
#